data_8b38ca33a8df3a33cbfdf8899976d04e
#
_entry.id   8b38ca33a8df3a33cbfdf8899976d04e
#
_cell.length_a   1.000
_cell.length_b   1.000
_cell.length_c   1.000
_cell.angle_alpha   90.00
_cell.angle_beta   90.00
_cell.angle_gamma   90.00
#
_symmetry.space_group_name_H-M   'P 1'
#
loop_
_entity.id
_entity.type
_entity.pdbx_description
1 polymer ?
#
loop_
_entity_poly.entity_id
_entity_poly.type
_entity_poly.pdbx_seq_one_letter_code
_entity_poly.pdbx_strand_id
1 'polypeptide(L)'
;MEKLRALTAYLIDRGLVLPEQLDSWAEQVTLPLYWKPTVKGLHMGDMRYHAIISLERLTDHPARLMALVGSWLEVNDPDREDDNLAPPTFEIDQLDPDTADIELQLDFIESQHLSESDTGEIEAFGKRWDFVPFDLWIAEQSEVIHGQS
;
A
#
# COMPACT_ATOMS: atom_id res chain seq x y z
N MET A 1 4.64 -3.34 -4.13
CA MET A 1 3.61 -2.34 -3.76
C MET A 1 2.72 -2.88 -2.69
N GLU A 2 3.31 -2.87 -1.55
CA GLU A 2 2.80 -3.65 -0.43
C GLU A 2 1.65 -2.96 0.30
N LYS A 3 1.64 -1.63 0.29
CA LYS A 3 0.50 -0.90 0.89
C LYS A 3 -0.77 -1.17 0.09
N LEU A 4 -0.67 -1.14 -1.25
CA LEU A 4 -1.82 -1.47 -2.10
C LEU A 4 -2.29 -2.91 -1.88
N ARG A 5 -1.35 -3.84 -1.80
CA ARG A 5 -1.69 -5.24 -1.53
C ARG A 5 -2.40 -5.39 -0.18
N ALA A 6 -1.87 -4.73 0.84
CA ALA A 6 -2.44 -4.83 2.18
C ALA A 6 -3.83 -4.21 2.27
N LEU A 7 -4.03 -3.05 1.64
CA LEU A 7 -5.35 -2.42 1.61
C LEU A 7 -6.35 -3.30 0.84
N THR A 8 -5.94 -3.84 -0.29
CA THR A 8 -6.78 -4.73 -1.08
C THR A 8 -7.22 -5.95 -0.27
N ALA A 9 -6.29 -6.59 0.41
CA ALA A 9 -6.58 -7.75 1.26
C ALA A 9 -7.53 -7.38 2.41
N TYR A 10 -7.32 -6.21 3.01
CA TYR A 10 -8.18 -5.71 4.07
C TYR A 10 -9.62 -5.54 3.60
N LEU A 11 -9.81 -4.93 2.43
CA LEU A 11 -11.16 -4.71 1.88
C LEU A 11 -11.85 -6.02 1.52
N ILE A 12 -11.11 -6.96 0.94
CA ILE A 12 -11.65 -8.29 0.65
C ILE A 12 -12.09 -8.98 1.95
N ASP A 13 -11.26 -8.90 2.98
CA ASP A 13 -11.55 -9.53 4.26
C ASP A 13 -12.80 -8.95 4.94
N ARG A 14 -13.11 -7.69 4.66
CA ARG A 14 -14.32 -7.05 5.19
C ARG A 14 -15.61 -7.47 4.49
N GLY A 15 -15.50 -8.22 3.41
CA GLY A 15 -16.67 -8.77 2.75
C GLY A 15 -17.56 -7.76 2.04
N LEU A 16 -16.99 -6.62 1.63
CA LEU A 16 -17.74 -5.61 0.88
C LEU A 16 -18.27 -6.15 -0.43
N VAL A 17 -17.41 -6.90 -1.13
CA VAL A 17 -17.73 -7.58 -2.39
C VAL A 17 -17.02 -8.92 -2.36
N LEU A 18 -17.38 -9.79 -3.30
CA LEU A 18 -16.65 -11.04 -3.49
C LEU A 18 -15.26 -10.73 -4.06
N PRO A 19 -14.24 -11.58 -3.78
CA PRO A 19 -12.89 -11.32 -4.30
C PRO A 19 -12.84 -11.11 -5.81
N GLU A 20 -13.65 -11.83 -6.58
CA GLU A 20 -13.70 -11.70 -8.03
C GLU A 20 -14.33 -10.38 -8.52
N GLN A 21 -14.98 -9.64 -7.63
CA GLN A 21 -15.55 -8.33 -7.95
C GLN A 21 -14.60 -7.18 -7.66
N LEU A 22 -13.43 -7.47 -7.11
CA LEU A 22 -12.45 -6.46 -6.77
C LEU A 22 -11.17 -6.68 -7.57
N ASP A 23 -10.66 -5.60 -8.16
CA ASP A 23 -9.39 -5.60 -8.86
C ASP A 23 -8.57 -4.42 -8.39
N SER A 24 -7.25 -4.56 -8.39
CA SER A 24 -6.37 -3.48 -7.98
C SER A 24 -5.09 -3.49 -8.79
N TRP A 25 -4.56 -2.29 -9.08
CA TRP A 25 -3.31 -2.15 -9.81
C TRP A 25 -2.67 -0.80 -9.51
N ALA A 26 -1.40 -0.67 -9.90
CA ALA A 26 -0.65 0.56 -9.72
C ALA A 26 -0.26 1.13 -11.06
N GLU A 27 -0.22 2.45 -11.13
CA GLU A 27 0.20 3.22 -12.30
C GLU A 27 1.20 4.28 -11.88
N GLN A 28 1.93 4.84 -12.86
CA GLN A 28 2.81 5.99 -12.62
C GLN A 28 3.80 5.76 -11.49
N VAL A 29 4.44 4.59 -11.50
CA VAL A 29 5.42 4.24 -10.48
C VAL A 29 6.71 5.01 -10.71
N THR A 30 7.17 5.73 -9.70
CA THR A 30 8.45 6.45 -9.74
C THR A 30 9.27 6.13 -8.50
N LEU A 31 10.58 6.11 -8.67
CA LEU A 31 11.53 5.90 -7.57
C LEU A 31 12.75 6.79 -7.77
N PRO A 32 12.69 8.04 -7.30
CA PRO A 32 13.89 8.87 -7.28
C PRO A 32 14.93 8.21 -6.36
N LEU A 33 16.10 7.90 -6.91
CA LEU A 33 17.12 7.19 -6.16
C LEU A 33 17.80 8.10 -5.15
N TYR A 34 17.69 7.73 -3.89
CA TYR A 34 18.41 8.37 -2.79
C TYR A 34 19.79 7.72 -2.61
N TRP A 35 19.82 6.41 -2.60
CA TRP A 35 21.00 5.55 -2.68
C TRP A 35 22.03 5.83 -1.60
N LYS A 36 21.63 5.70 -0.34
CA LYS A 36 22.53 5.97 0.79
C LYS A 36 22.47 4.88 1.86
N PRO A 37 23.65 4.48 2.37
CA PRO A 37 23.69 3.59 3.53
C PRO A 37 23.11 4.28 4.76
N THR A 38 22.35 3.53 5.55
CA THR A 38 21.79 3.98 6.81
C THR A 38 21.98 2.89 7.85
N VAL A 39 21.57 3.16 9.09
CA VAL A 39 21.64 2.14 10.14
C VAL A 39 20.71 0.95 9.84
N LYS A 40 19.70 1.13 9.00
CA LYS A 40 18.77 0.07 8.62
C LYS A 40 19.17 -0.66 7.36
N GLY A 41 20.26 -0.27 6.72
CA GLY A 41 20.70 -0.82 5.45
C GLY A 41 20.86 0.25 4.40
N LEU A 42 20.81 -0.12 3.12
CA LEU A 42 20.91 0.83 2.03
C LEU A 42 19.52 1.35 1.67
N HIS A 43 19.30 2.63 1.88
CA HIS A 43 18.03 3.27 1.49
C HIS A 43 18.09 3.61 0.01
N MET A 44 17.33 2.86 -0.82
CA MET A 44 17.30 3.07 -2.26
C MET A 44 16.61 4.40 -2.62
N GLY A 45 15.52 4.69 -1.95
CA GLY A 45 14.67 5.84 -2.21
C GLY A 45 13.24 5.56 -1.79
N ASP A 46 12.37 6.51 -2.05
CA ASP A 46 10.95 6.40 -1.71
C ASP A 46 10.16 6.21 -2.99
N MET A 47 9.58 5.03 -3.16
CA MET A 47 8.79 4.68 -4.32
C MET A 47 7.41 5.30 -4.19
N ARG A 48 7.00 6.06 -5.20
CA ARG A 48 5.68 6.67 -5.25
C ARG A 48 4.88 6.05 -6.39
N TYR A 49 3.61 5.75 -6.14
CA TYR A 49 2.76 5.20 -7.19
C TYR A 49 1.30 5.58 -6.98
N HIS A 50 0.56 5.55 -8.07
CA HIS A 50 -0.87 5.80 -8.08
C HIS A 50 -1.59 4.45 -8.03
N ALA A 51 -2.37 4.23 -6.98
CA ALA A 51 -3.09 2.98 -6.77
C ALA A 51 -4.54 3.14 -7.18
N ILE A 52 -5.07 2.10 -7.84
CA ILE A 52 -6.45 2.04 -8.25
C ILE A 52 -7.06 0.75 -7.73
N ILE A 53 -8.20 0.85 -7.08
CA ILE A 53 -8.98 -0.30 -6.62
C ILE A 53 -10.39 -0.16 -7.18
N SER A 54 -10.78 -1.14 -7.99
CA SER A 54 -12.09 -1.18 -8.62
C SER A 54 -12.96 -2.21 -7.92
N LEU A 55 -14.15 -1.78 -7.48
CA LEU A 55 -15.14 -2.66 -6.86
C LEU A 55 -16.39 -2.67 -7.73
N GLU A 56 -16.76 -3.84 -8.21
CA GLU A 56 -17.93 -4.00 -9.07
C GLU A 56 -19.15 -4.41 -8.27
N ARG A 57 -20.28 -3.76 -8.56
CA ARG A 57 -21.58 -4.11 -7.99
C ARG A 57 -21.57 -4.16 -6.47
N LEU A 58 -21.05 -3.10 -5.86
CA LEU A 58 -21.15 -2.94 -4.43
C LEU A 58 -22.61 -2.74 -4.05
N THR A 59 -23.11 -3.59 -3.15
CA THR A 59 -24.50 -3.50 -2.66
C THR A 59 -24.58 -2.81 -1.31
N ASP A 60 -23.46 -2.59 -0.67
CA ASP A 60 -23.37 -1.89 0.60
C ASP A 60 -23.36 -0.38 0.37
N HIS A 61 -23.55 0.37 1.44
CA HIS A 61 -23.49 1.83 1.36
C HIS A 61 -22.06 2.27 1.03
N PRO A 62 -21.86 3.13 0.02
CA PRO A 62 -20.51 3.59 -0.32
C PRO A 62 -19.75 4.23 0.85
N ALA A 63 -20.46 4.86 1.79
CA ALA A 63 -19.83 5.45 2.96
C ALA A 63 -19.15 4.41 3.84
N ARG A 64 -19.60 3.16 3.84
CA ARG A 64 -18.93 2.09 4.56
C ARG A 64 -17.56 1.83 3.98
N LEU A 65 -17.44 1.77 2.65
CA LEU A 65 -16.15 1.65 1.98
C LEU A 65 -15.23 2.82 2.34
N MET A 66 -15.75 4.04 2.26
CA MET A 66 -14.97 5.25 2.57
C MET A 66 -14.45 5.23 4.00
N ALA A 67 -15.30 4.84 4.95
CA ALA A 67 -14.92 4.75 6.36
C ALA A 67 -13.85 3.68 6.60
N LEU A 68 -13.98 2.53 5.96
CA LEU A 68 -12.99 1.46 6.07
C LEU A 68 -11.64 1.87 5.49
N VAL A 69 -11.64 2.54 4.34
CA VAL A 69 -10.41 3.07 3.74
C VAL A 69 -9.77 4.11 4.66
N GLY A 70 -10.56 5.04 5.16
CA GLY A 70 -10.04 6.07 6.07
C GLY A 70 -9.43 5.48 7.34
N SER A 71 -10.11 4.50 7.92
CA SER A 71 -9.61 3.79 9.11
C SER A 71 -8.30 3.05 8.82
N TRP A 72 -8.24 2.36 7.70
CA TRP A 72 -7.02 1.64 7.32
C TRP A 72 -5.84 2.60 7.13
N LEU A 73 -6.08 3.72 6.46
CA LEU A 73 -5.03 4.72 6.21
C LEU A 73 -4.53 5.35 7.50
N GLU A 74 -5.42 5.65 8.44
CA GLU A 74 -5.02 6.21 9.73
C GLU A 74 -4.05 5.28 10.46
N VAL A 75 -4.32 3.99 10.44
CA VAL A 75 -3.50 3.01 11.16
C VAL A 75 -2.23 2.65 10.38
N ASN A 76 -2.33 2.49 9.07
CA ASN A 76 -1.26 1.88 8.26
C ASN A 76 -0.47 2.87 7.42
N ASP A 77 -0.97 4.08 7.24
CA ASP A 77 -0.30 5.09 6.41
C ASP A 77 -0.44 6.49 7.04
N PRO A 78 -0.03 6.66 8.31
CA PRO A 78 -0.30 7.89 9.06
C PRO A 78 0.46 9.11 8.56
N ASP A 79 1.52 8.94 7.77
CA ASP A 79 2.37 10.05 7.33
C ASP A 79 1.92 10.69 6.01
N ARG A 80 0.78 10.29 5.50
CA ARG A 80 0.27 10.76 4.20
C ARG A 80 0.19 12.28 4.07
N GLU A 81 -0.30 12.95 5.11
CA GLU A 81 -0.45 14.40 5.09
C GLU A 81 0.92 15.08 5.09
N ASP A 82 1.86 14.56 5.88
CA ASP A 82 3.22 15.09 5.92
C ASP A 82 3.94 14.89 4.59
N ASP A 83 3.59 13.84 3.85
CA ASP A 83 4.14 13.55 2.54
C ASP A 83 3.40 14.28 1.41
N ASN A 84 2.43 15.14 1.75
CA ASN A 84 1.61 15.89 0.80
C ASN A 84 0.84 15.01 -0.18
N LEU A 85 0.42 13.83 0.25
CA LEU A 85 -0.43 12.97 -0.56
C LEU A 85 -1.86 13.47 -0.52
N ALA A 86 -2.50 13.55 -1.69
CA ALA A 86 -3.88 13.96 -1.78
C ALA A 86 -4.80 12.94 -1.10
N PRO A 87 -5.96 13.38 -0.58
CA PRO A 87 -6.94 12.45 -0.06
C PRO A 87 -7.39 11.47 -1.14
N PRO A 88 -7.82 10.25 -0.75
CA PRO A 88 -8.38 9.30 -1.70
C PRO A 88 -9.58 9.88 -2.42
N THR A 89 -9.77 9.50 -3.68
CA THR A 89 -10.96 9.86 -4.44
C THR A 89 -11.76 8.62 -4.77
N PHE A 90 -13.09 8.78 -4.80
CA PHE A 90 -14.02 7.70 -5.06
C PHE A 90 -14.92 8.11 -6.22
N GLU A 91 -14.80 7.42 -7.34
CA GLU A 91 -15.72 7.58 -8.46
C GLU A 91 -16.82 6.55 -8.31
N ILE A 92 -18.06 7.01 -8.23
CA ILE A 92 -19.21 6.14 -8.02
C ILE A 92 -20.08 6.16 -9.28
N ASP A 93 -20.27 4.99 -9.86
CA ASP A 93 -21.17 4.80 -11.00
C ASP A 93 -22.38 3.99 -10.52
N GLN A 94 -23.49 4.68 -10.29
CA GLN A 94 -24.71 4.05 -9.81
C GLN A 94 -25.34 3.23 -10.93
N LEU A 95 -25.40 1.92 -10.74
CA LEU A 95 -25.95 1.00 -11.75
C LEU A 95 -27.49 0.88 -11.63
N ASP A 96 -27.97 0.81 -10.39
CA ASP A 96 -29.37 0.77 -10.06
C ASP A 96 -29.54 1.29 -8.62
N PRO A 97 -30.76 1.37 -8.05
CA PRO A 97 -30.94 1.92 -6.71
C PRO A 97 -30.14 1.23 -5.62
N ASP A 98 -29.74 -0.03 -5.83
CA ASP A 98 -29.12 -0.85 -4.79
C ASP A 98 -27.66 -1.21 -5.09
N THR A 99 -27.12 -0.92 -6.27
CA THR A 99 -25.76 -1.31 -6.62
C THR A 99 -24.99 -0.19 -7.31
N ALA A 100 -23.69 -0.18 -7.11
CA ALA A 100 -22.80 0.78 -7.74
C ALA A 100 -21.44 0.13 -8.03
N ASP A 101 -20.82 0.58 -9.11
CA ASP A 101 -19.40 0.34 -9.35
C ASP A 101 -18.62 1.50 -8.73
N ILE A 102 -17.53 1.20 -8.03
CA ILE A 102 -16.74 2.23 -7.40
C ILE A 102 -15.28 2.06 -7.81
N GLU A 103 -14.65 3.16 -8.20
CA GLU A 103 -13.22 3.21 -8.44
C GLU A 103 -12.57 4.10 -7.39
N LEU A 104 -11.78 3.49 -6.53
CA LEU A 104 -10.99 4.19 -5.52
C LEU A 104 -9.62 4.49 -6.10
N GLN A 105 -9.17 5.73 -5.98
CA GLN A 105 -7.84 6.14 -6.43
C GLN A 105 -7.11 6.86 -5.30
N LEU A 106 -5.86 6.51 -5.08
CA LEU A 106 -5.01 7.16 -4.08
C LEU A 106 -3.55 6.89 -4.40
N ASP A 107 -2.68 7.79 -3.93
CA ASP A 107 -1.25 7.63 -4.06
C ASP A 107 -0.66 7.01 -2.79
N PHE A 108 0.38 6.22 -2.95
CA PHE A 108 1.18 5.70 -1.86
C PHE A 108 2.65 6.04 -2.06
N ILE A 109 3.37 6.14 -0.94
CA ILE A 109 4.83 6.23 -0.92
C ILE A 109 5.32 5.10 -0.03
N GLU A 110 6.31 4.35 -0.54
CA GLU A 110 6.92 3.24 0.19
C GLU A 110 8.43 3.35 0.13
N SER A 111 9.06 3.43 1.30
CA SER A 111 10.51 3.42 1.37
C SER A 111 11.06 2.07 0.95
N GLN A 112 12.05 2.08 0.07
CA GLN A 112 12.68 0.87 -0.42
C GLN A 112 14.08 0.75 0.16
N HIS A 113 14.36 -0.38 0.81
CA HIS A 113 15.64 -0.64 1.47
C HIS A 113 16.23 -1.96 1.04
N LEU A 114 17.55 -2.01 1.06
CA LEU A 114 18.32 -3.24 0.86
C LEU A 114 19.04 -3.57 2.16
N SER A 115 19.21 -4.85 2.44
CA SER A 115 20.01 -5.30 3.57
C SER A 115 21.32 -5.88 3.08
N GLU A 116 22.39 -5.71 3.87
CA GLU A 116 23.67 -6.30 3.55
C GLU A 116 23.58 -7.82 3.56
N SER A 117 24.15 -8.46 2.53
CA SER A 117 24.10 -9.91 2.38
C SER A 117 25.29 -10.37 1.57
N ASP A 118 26.03 -11.37 2.08
CA ASP A 118 27.20 -11.90 1.38
C ASP A 118 26.85 -12.51 0.01
N THR A 119 25.58 -12.91 -0.16
CA THR A 119 25.11 -13.52 -1.40
C THR A 119 24.23 -12.58 -2.22
N GLY A 120 24.12 -11.31 -1.83
CA GLY A 120 23.30 -10.33 -2.53
C GLY A 120 23.82 -10.04 -3.94
N GLU A 121 22.88 -9.80 -4.85
CA GLU A 121 23.24 -9.49 -6.24
C GLU A 121 23.50 -8.00 -6.47
N ILE A 122 23.09 -7.14 -5.54
CA ILE A 122 23.25 -5.70 -5.67
C ILE A 122 24.62 -5.31 -5.09
N GLU A 123 25.43 -4.63 -5.86
CA GLU A 123 26.76 -4.19 -5.43
C GLU A 123 26.78 -2.69 -5.24
N ALA A 124 27.10 -2.23 -4.03
CA ALA A 124 27.19 -0.81 -3.71
C ALA A 124 28.05 -0.59 -2.47
N PHE A 125 28.79 0.51 -2.47
CA PHE A 125 29.60 0.93 -1.32
C PHE A 125 30.57 -0.15 -0.83
N GLY A 126 31.13 -0.94 -1.78
CA GLY A 126 32.09 -2.00 -1.46
C GLY A 126 31.48 -3.22 -0.78
N LYS A 127 30.16 -3.34 -0.80
CA LYS A 127 29.44 -4.43 -0.16
C LYS A 127 28.40 -5.00 -1.11
N ARG A 128 27.82 -6.14 -0.71
CA ARG A 128 26.73 -6.77 -1.43
C ARG A 128 25.44 -6.62 -0.63
N TRP A 129 24.33 -6.45 -1.34
CA TRP A 129 23.03 -6.17 -0.75
C TRP A 129 21.95 -7.00 -1.42
N ASP A 130 20.87 -7.22 -0.67
CA ASP A 130 19.70 -7.90 -1.21
C ASP A 130 18.43 -7.21 -0.68
N PHE A 131 17.31 -7.50 -1.31
CA PHE A 131 16.05 -6.89 -0.92
C PHE A 131 15.62 -7.32 0.46
N VAL A 132 15.04 -6.38 1.21
CA VAL A 132 14.42 -6.68 2.49
C VAL A 132 12.99 -7.11 2.22
N PRO A 133 12.59 -8.34 2.59
CA PRO A 133 11.21 -8.77 2.38
C PRO A 133 10.23 -7.88 3.16
N PHE A 134 9.19 -7.42 2.47
CA PHE A 134 8.18 -6.58 3.09
C PHE A 134 7.48 -7.29 4.25
N ASP A 135 7.19 -8.58 4.09
CA ASP A 135 6.51 -9.35 5.13
C ASP A 135 7.30 -9.35 6.43
N LEU A 136 8.62 -9.45 6.35
CA LEU A 136 9.48 -9.36 7.52
C LEU A 136 9.38 -7.99 8.18
N TRP A 137 9.39 -6.94 7.39
CA TRP A 137 9.27 -5.56 7.86
C TRP A 137 7.93 -5.34 8.58
N ILE A 138 6.85 -5.81 7.99
CA ILE A 138 5.51 -5.69 8.57
C ILE A 138 5.40 -6.53 9.85
N ALA A 139 5.98 -7.72 9.87
CA ALA A 139 5.96 -8.57 11.05
C ALA A 139 6.62 -7.88 12.25
N GLU A 140 7.76 -7.24 12.03
CA GLU A 140 8.43 -6.48 13.09
C GLU A 140 7.56 -5.34 13.62
N GLN A 141 6.95 -4.59 12.73
CA GLN A 141 6.07 -3.50 13.11
C GLN A 141 4.83 -4.01 13.83
N SER A 142 4.27 -5.11 13.38
CA SER A 142 3.09 -5.71 14.00
C SER A 142 3.39 -6.17 15.42
N GLU A 143 4.54 -6.76 15.66
CA GLU A 143 4.96 -7.16 16.99
C GLU A 143 5.03 -5.97 17.94
N VAL A 144 5.56 -4.85 17.47
CA VAL A 144 5.68 -3.64 18.28
C VAL A 144 4.32 -2.98 18.51
N ILE A 145 3.50 -2.91 17.48
CA ILE A 145 2.23 -2.15 17.52
C ILE A 145 1.10 -2.97 18.11
N HIS A 146 0.96 -4.21 17.67
CA HIS A 146 -0.19 -5.05 18.03
C HIS A 146 0.10 -6.01 19.17
N GLY A 147 1.34 -6.33 19.41
CA GLY A 147 1.73 -7.29 20.45
C GLY A 147 1.30 -8.71 20.15
N GLN A 148 0.80 -8.97 18.96
CA GLN A 148 0.34 -10.27 18.51
C GLN A 148 0.15 -10.21 17.00
N SER A 149 -0.40 -11.19 16.45
CA SER A 149 -0.66 -11.08 15.00
C SER A 149 -1.63 -12.01 14.42
#